data_163745bc8fa1e0b9379f8a1c4e8bab2f
#
_entry.id   163745bc8fa1e0b9379f8a1c4e8bab2f
#
_cell.length_a   1.000
_cell.length_b   1.000
_cell.length_c   1.000
_cell.angle_alpha   90.00
_cell.angle_beta   90.00
_cell.angle_gamma   90.00
#
_symmetry.space_group_name_H-M   'P 1'
#
loop_
_entity.id
_entity.type
_entity.pdbx_description
1 polymer ?
#
loop_
_entity_poly.entity_id
_entity_poly.type
_entity_poly.pdbx_seq_one_letter_code
_entity_poly.pdbx_strand_id
1 'polypeptide(L)'
;MSDYELSPLVAVLGAAEESSQKGNPAAAGAFNVNFFTQAQGVLEGLRRGNAPAVIQASKGANRFQGGPDKIFYMVTKAMENSDHQLPVALHLDHGNPEKGEECADSGYTGIMIDASDEEFPVNIAITRGMVAFSHPRGVGVEGEYGQLSGVEEDVSHQETVYADPARVPEFFERTGADALAVAYGTSHGPNKGANINELKTTIVRDSYAGMVEAGLNETRFLVGHGSSTVPQDIVQEINDLGGNLQNAQGVPLEKIKEGISFGLRKINIDTDLRLGITATSRKFFKDNPAAGQTKALAGAKKVLDEQLDVIDPRTYLGEVEPFDILREPPEESGVQEFIDLMALIKERIAQHVEFLVNEFGSAGIADMVADTTMADMKAVYEQNDPW
;
A
#
# COMPACT_ATOMS: atom_id res chain seq x y z
N MET A 1 18.46 -16.21 12.00
CA MET A 1 17.13 -15.91 11.48
C MET A 1 16.64 -14.78 12.37
N SER A 2 16.05 -13.75 11.82
CA SER A 2 15.50 -12.65 12.64
C SER A 2 14.34 -13.20 13.45
N ASP A 3 14.21 -12.78 14.71
CA ASP A 3 13.04 -13.12 15.56
C ASP A 3 11.77 -12.38 15.10
N TYR A 4 11.81 -11.70 13.93
CA TYR A 4 10.72 -10.94 13.34
C TYR A 4 10.21 -11.64 12.08
N GLU A 5 9.01 -12.18 12.16
CA GLU A 5 8.32 -12.82 11.05
C GLU A 5 7.22 -11.91 10.50
N LEU A 6 7.08 -11.88 9.16
CA LEU A 6 5.96 -11.23 8.51
C LEU A 6 4.69 -12.05 8.73
N SER A 7 3.59 -11.37 8.98
CA SER A 7 2.27 -11.99 9.12
C SER A 7 1.69 -12.34 7.74
N PRO A 8 0.95 -13.46 7.62
CA PRO A 8 0.17 -13.74 6.42
C PRO A 8 -0.81 -12.61 6.13
N LEU A 9 -1.00 -12.28 4.84
CA LEU A 9 -1.98 -11.27 4.41
C LEU A 9 -3.38 -11.53 4.99
N VAL A 10 -3.82 -12.78 4.91
CA VAL A 10 -5.14 -13.21 5.38
C VAL A 10 -5.34 -12.98 6.88
N ALA A 11 -4.29 -13.19 7.69
CA ALA A 11 -4.36 -12.97 9.13
C ALA A 11 -4.53 -11.47 9.47
N VAL A 12 -3.81 -10.59 8.75
CA VAL A 12 -3.92 -9.13 8.89
C VAL A 12 -5.32 -8.65 8.50
N LEU A 13 -5.86 -9.12 7.37
CA LEU A 13 -7.21 -8.72 6.91
C LEU A 13 -8.31 -9.34 7.77
N GLY A 14 -8.10 -10.55 8.27
CA GLY A 14 -9.00 -11.23 9.21
C GLY A 14 -9.22 -10.47 10.50
N ALA A 15 -8.19 -9.82 11.06
CA ALA A 15 -8.34 -8.97 12.23
C ALA A 15 -9.28 -7.78 11.99
N ALA A 16 -9.22 -7.17 10.82
CA ALA A 16 -10.13 -6.09 10.43
C ALA A 16 -11.58 -6.60 10.25
N GLU A 17 -11.76 -7.79 9.68
CA GLU A 17 -13.08 -8.42 9.57
C GLU A 17 -13.65 -8.76 10.95
N GLU A 18 -12.87 -9.38 11.83
CA GLU A 18 -13.27 -9.73 13.19
C GLU A 18 -13.69 -8.50 13.99
N SER A 19 -12.92 -7.39 13.90
CA SER A 19 -13.27 -6.11 14.51
C SER A 19 -14.60 -5.59 14.00
N SER A 20 -14.81 -5.66 12.67
CA SER A 20 -16.04 -5.20 12.02
C SER A 20 -17.25 -6.02 12.44
N GLN A 21 -17.12 -7.34 12.54
CA GLN A 21 -18.16 -8.24 13.03
C GLN A 21 -18.53 -7.98 14.50
N LYS A 22 -17.59 -7.48 15.31
CA LYS A 22 -17.82 -7.04 16.68
C LYS A 22 -18.47 -5.65 16.78
N GLY A 23 -18.81 -5.03 15.66
CA GLY A 23 -19.48 -3.73 15.59
C GLY A 23 -18.53 -2.52 15.52
N ASN A 24 -17.23 -2.75 15.32
CA ASN A 24 -16.22 -1.72 15.14
C ASN A 24 -15.66 -1.80 13.71
N PRO A 25 -16.27 -1.11 12.72
CA PRO A 25 -15.82 -1.17 11.34
C PRO A 25 -14.32 -0.84 11.21
N ALA A 26 -13.56 -1.73 10.62
CA ALA A 26 -12.12 -1.59 10.47
C ALA A 26 -11.62 -2.08 9.10
N ALA A 27 -10.52 -1.47 8.63
CA ALA A 27 -9.73 -1.94 7.51
C ALA A 27 -8.24 -1.75 7.79
N ALA A 28 -7.42 -2.70 7.39
CA ALA A 28 -5.97 -2.55 7.42
C ALA A 28 -5.52 -1.50 6.39
N GLY A 29 -4.71 -0.54 6.82
CA GLY A 29 -4.01 0.34 5.88
C GLY A 29 -2.97 -0.43 5.11
N ALA A 30 -2.89 -0.23 3.79
CA ALA A 30 -1.87 -0.79 2.93
C ALA A 30 -1.01 0.33 2.38
N PHE A 31 0.22 0.43 2.88
CA PHE A 31 1.10 1.57 2.70
C PHE A 31 2.23 1.23 1.72
N ASN A 32 2.29 1.95 0.60
CA ASN A 32 3.35 1.77 -0.39
C ASN A 32 4.68 2.30 0.12
N VAL A 33 5.74 1.50 -0.02
CA VAL A 33 7.10 1.88 0.34
C VAL A 33 8.05 1.74 -0.83
N ASN A 34 9.00 2.68 -0.94
CA ASN A 34 10.02 2.69 -1.98
C ASN A 34 11.44 2.64 -1.39
N PHE A 35 11.61 2.96 -0.10
CA PHE A 35 12.91 3.06 0.56
C PHE A 35 12.82 2.89 2.08
N PHE A 36 13.96 2.67 2.71
CA PHE A 36 14.06 2.25 4.10
C PHE A 36 13.42 3.19 5.11
N THR A 37 13.72 4.48 5.00
CA THR A 37 13.16 5.51 5.92
C THR A 37 11.64 5.56 5.84
N GLN A 38 11.07 5.33 4.64
CA GLN A 38 9.63 5.26 4.45
C GLN A 38 9.04 4.05 5.20
N ALA A 39 9.66 2.87 5.07
CA ALA A 39 9.25 1.69 5.83
C ALA A 39 9.35 1.91 7.35
N GLN A 40 10.43 2.55 7.82
CA GLN A 40 10.58 2.91 9.24
C GLN A 40 9.49 3.86 9.72
N GLY A 41 9.12 4.86 8.91
CA GLY A 41 8.04 5.81 9.23
C GLY A 41 6.68 5.12 9.32
N VAL A 42 6.38 4.23 8.39
CA VAL A 42 5.16 3.41 8.42
C VAL A 42 5.12 2.58 9.71
N LEU A 43 6.16 1.82 10.01
CA LEU A 43 6.23 0.98 11.22
C LEU A 43 6.08 1.79 12.51
N GLU A 44 6.68 2.98 12.58
CA GLU A 44 6.55 3.85 13.75
C GLU A 44 5.10 4.36 13.91
N GLY A 45 4.42 4.74 12.82
CA GLY A 45 3.02 5.14 12.87
C GLY A 45 2.10 4.00 13.30
N LEU A 46 2.35 2.78 12.80
CA LEU A 46 1.64 1.57 13.23
C LEU A 46 1.84 1.27 14.71
N ARG A 47 3.08 1.42 15.20
CA ARG A 47 3.40 1.25 16.62
C ARG A 47 2.61 2.22 17.50
N ARG A 48 2.53 3.48 17.12
CA ARG A 48 1.77 4.51 17.85
C ARG A 48 0.28 4.18 17.89
N GLY A 49 -0.25 3.68 16.78
CA GLY A 49 -1.65 3.25 16.68
C GLY A 49 -1.93 1.86 17.23
N ASN A 50 -0.92 1.06 17.60
CA ASN A 50 -1.07 -0.39 17.89
C ASN A 50 -1.93 -1.08 16.83
N ALA A 51 -1.56 -0.91 15.54
CA ALA A 51 -2.36 -1.33 14.39
C ALA A 51 -1.65 -2.37 13.53
N PRO A 52 -2.36 -3.39 13.04
CA PRO A 52 -1.87 -4.26 11.98
C PRO A 52 -1.95 -3.53 10.64
N ALA A 53 -1.09 -3.88 9.70
CA ALA A 53 -1.12 -3.29 8.37
C ALA A 53 -0.50 -4.17 7.29
N VAL A 54 -0.66 -3.71 6.05
CA VAL A 54 0.06 -4.22 4.88
C VAL A 54 1.11 -3.18 4.48
N ILE A 55 2.37 -3.57 4.44
CA ILE A 55 3.42 -2.83 3.72
C ILE A 55 3.45 -3.38 2.31
N GLN A 56 3.35 -2.52 1.31
CA GLN A 56 3.30 -2.98 -0.06
C GLN A 56 4.31 -2.26 -0.95
N ALA A 57 4.74 -2.95 -2.01
CA ALA A 57 5.67 -2.44 -3.00
C ALA A 57 5.17 -2.77 -4.40
N SER A 58 5.09 -1.75 -5.25
CA SER A 58 4.75 -1.90 -6.66
C SER A 58 5.89 -2.51 -7.48
N LYS A 59 5.62 -2.86 -8.74
CA LYS A 59 6.67 -3.25 -9.70
C LYS A 59 7.78 -2.20 -9.80
N GLY A 60 7.41 -0.92 -9.79
CA GLY A 60 8.35 0.19 -9.86
C GLY A 60 9.20 0.32 -8.61
N ALA A 61 8.63 0.12 -7.42
CA ALA A 61 9.39 0.12 -6.17
C ALA A 61 10.39 -1.05 -6.12
N ASN A 62 9.98 -2.24 -6.56
CA ASN A 62 10.87 -3.39 -6.69
C ASN A 62 12.04 -3.10 -7.65
N ARG A 63 11.75 -2.53 -8.83
CA ARG A 63 12.78 -2.13 -9.81
C ARG A 63 13.72 -1.06 -9.24
N PHE A 64 13.19 -0.06 -8.53
CA PHE A 64 13.95 1.02 -7.91
C PHE A 64 14.95 0.49 -6.87
N GLN A 65 14.56 -0.48 -6.05
CA GLN A 65 15.43 -1.11 -5.05
C GLN A 65 16.34 -2.21 -5.60
N GLY A 66 16.14 -2.65 -6.84
CA GLY A 66 16.95 -3.68 -7.50
C GLY A 66 16.45 -5.11 -7.31
N GLY A 67 15.20 -5.29 -6.88
CA GLY A 67 14.54 -6.59 -6.81
C GLY A 67 13.64 -6.79 -5.58
N PRO A 68 12.76 -7.79 -5.62
CA PRO A 68 11.87 -8.07 -4.50
C PRO A 68 12.61 -8.57 -3.25
N ASP A 69 13.75 -9.26 -3.41
CA ASP A 69 14.63 -9.66 -2.30
C ASP A 69 15.17 -8.47 -1.52
N LYS A 70 15.41 -7.33 -2.20
CA LYS A 70 15.86 -6.08 -1.57
C LYS A 70 14.74 -5.41 -0.78
N ILE A 71 13.52 -5.39 -1.34
CA ILE A 71 12.35 -4.89 -0.61
C ILE A 71 12.08 -5.76 0.63
N PHE A 72 12.09 -7.09 0.49
CA PHE A 72 11.93 -8.00 1.62
C PHE A 72 12.97 -7.72 2.71
N TYR A 73 14.26 -7.66 2.34
CA TYR A 73 15.34 -7.34 3.28
C TYR A 73 15.13 -5.97 3.93
N MET A 74 14.77 -4.96 3.15
CA MET A 74 14.54 -3.59 3.62
C MET A 74 13.42 -3.55 4.68
N VAL A 75 12.29 -4.20 4.42
CA VAL A 75 11.14 -4.19 5.33
C VAL A 75 11.46 -4.99 6.60
N THR A 76 12.00 -6.19 6.47
CA THR A 76 12.39 -7.02 7.64
C THR A 76 13.46 -6.33 8.48
N LYS A 77 14.40 -5.63 7.86
CA LYS A 77 15.41 -4.85 8.58
C LYS A 77 14.82 -3.63 9.29
N ALA A 78 13.81 -2.98 8.70
CA ALA A 78 13.08 -1.91 9.37
C ALA A 78 12.30 -2.44 10.59
N MET A 79 11.71 -3.65 10.49
CA MET A 79 11.05 -4.32 11.61
C MET A 79 12.04 -4.67 12.74
N GLU A 80 13.22 -5.22 12.41
CA GLU A 80 14.27 -5.50 13.41
C GLU A 80 14.72 -4.26 14.18
N ASN A 81 14.71 -3.09 13.52
CA ASN A 81 15.08 -1.82 14.13
C ASN A 81 13.91 -1.16 14.89
N SER A 82 12.72 -1.75 14.87
CA SER A 82 11.59 -1.30 15.68
C SER A 82 11.59 -2.05 17.03
N ASP A 83 11.29 -1.33 18.11
CA ASP A 83 11.27 -1.93 19.47
C ASP A 83 10.04 -2.84 19.69
N HIS A 84 9.21 -3.06 18.67
CA HIS A 84 7.97 -3.81 18.76
C HIS A 84 7.77 -4.76 17.59
N GLN A 85 7.29 -5.96 17.92
CA GLN A 85 6.82 -6.93 16.94
C GLN A 85 5.38 -6.57 16.55
N LEU A 86 5.23 -6.00 15.34
CA LEU A 86 3.92 -5.62 14.80
C LEU A 86 3.48 -6.66 13.77
N PRO A 87 2.19 -7.03 13.74
CA PRO A 87 1.65 -7.89 12.70
C PRO A 87 1.56 -7.12 11.38
N VAL A 88 2.51 -7.39 10.50
CA VAL A 88 2.65 -6.72 9.20
C VAL A 88 2.79 -7.75 8.10
N ALA A 89 1.96 -7.63 7.05
CA ALA A 89 2.12 -8.37 5.81
C ALA A 89 2.97 -7.58 4.81
N LEU A 90 3.80 -8.28 4.01
CA LEU A 90 4.49 -7.69 2.86
C LEU A 90 3.80 -8.13 1.58
N HIS A 91 3.40 -7.16 0.74
CA HIS A 91 2.51 -7.39 -0.39
C HIS A 91 3.05 -6.78 -1.68
N LEU A 92 2.91 -7.51 -2.81
CA LEU A 92 3.10 -6.95 -4.15
C LEU A 92 1.84 -6.20 -4.56
N ASP A 93 2.00 -4.93 -4.95
CA ASP A 93 0.94 -4.06 -5.45
C ASP A 93 1.02 -3.99 -6.99
N HIS A 94 -0.09 -4.32 -7.68
CA HIS A 94 -0.21 -4.39 -9.14
C HIS A 94 0.88 -5.23 -9.85
N GLY A 95 0.85 -6.55 -9.61
CA GLY A 95 1.75 -7.52 -10.24
C GLY A 95 1.19 -8.13 -11.53
N ASN A 96 2.08 -8.66 -12.36
CA ASN A 96 1.79 -9.68 -13.36
C ASN A 96 2.25 -11.05 -12.84
N PRO A 97 1.91 -12.17 -13.50
CA PRO A 97 2.29 -13.51 -13.02
C PRO A 97 3.79 -13.68 -12.74
N GLU A 98 4.66 -13.24 -13.64
CA GLU A 98 6.12 -13.35 -13.48
C GLU A 98 6.61 -12.61 -12.23
N LYS A 99 6.18 -11.36 -12.03
CA LYS A 99 6.56 -10.57 -10.86
C LYS A 99 5.94 -11.13 -9.57
N GLY A 100 4.73 -11.67 -9.65
CA GLY A 100 4.07 -12.35 -8.55
C GLY A 100 4.86 -13.56 -8.06
N GLU A 101 5.34 -14.41 -8.98
CA GLU A 101 6.20 -15.56 -8.67
C GLU A 101 7.51 -15.13 -8.02
N GLU A 102 8.21 -14.12 -8.58
CA GLU A 102 9.45 -13.59 -8.02
C GLU A 102 9.25 -13.05 -6.58
N CYS A 103 8.17 -12.31 -6.33
CA CYS A 103 7.88 -11.77 -5.01
C CYS A 103 7.53 -12.86 -3.99
N ALA A 104 6.71 -13.85 -4.39
CA ALA A 104 6.37 -14.97 -3.52
C ALA A 104 7.62 -15.79 -3.12
N ASP A 105 8.51 -16.05 -4.08
CA ASP A 105 9.77 -16.76 -3.83
C ASP A 105 10.77 -15.91 -3.00
N SER A 106 10.60 -14.57 -2.97
CA SER A 106 11.42 -13.65 -2.17
C SER A 106 10.92 -13.43 -0.74
N GLY A 107 9.81 -14.06 -0.33
CA GLY A 107 9.30 -13.99 1.04
C GLY A 107 8.17 -12.98 1.26
N TYR A 108 7.51 -12.50 0.21
CA TYR A 108 6.27 -11.74 0.34
C TYR A 108 5.16 -12.65 0.88
N THR A 109 4.27 -12.08 1.68
CA THR A 109 3.16 -12.82 2.30
C THR A 109 1.81 -12.57 1.61
N GLY A 110 1.80 -11.66 0.62
CA GLY A 110 0.66 -11.40 -0.23
C GLY A 110 1.09 -10.93 -1.62
N ILE A 111 0.32 -11.32 -2.63
CA ILE A 111 0.56 -10.99 -4.05
C ILE A 111 -0.72 -10.48 -4.67
N MET A 112 -0.70 -9.29 -5.27
CA MET A 112 -1.78 -8.85 -6.13
C MET A 112 -1.46 -9.17 -7.59
N ILE A 113 -2.42 -9.79 -8.27
CA ILE A 113 -2.43 -9.99 -9.72
C ILE A 113 -3.47 -9.07 -10.34
N ASP A 114 -2.99 -8.15 -11.15
CA ASP A 114 -3.83 -7.27 -11.93
C ASP A 114 -4.01 -7.84 -13.35
N ALA A 115 -5.19 -8.39 -13.57
CA ALA A 115 -5.68 -8.87 -14.86
C ALA A 115 -7.01 -8.18 -15.21
N SER A 116 -7.25 -6.97 -14.68
CA SER A 116 -8.49 -6.21 -14.86
C SER A 116 -8.72 -5.76 -16.30
N ASP A 117 -7.66 -5.65 -17.09
CA ASP A 117 -7.72 -5.36 -18.54
C ASP A 117 -8.27 -6.50 -19.38
N GLU A 118 -8.31 -7.70 -18.83
CA GLU A 118 -8.73 -8.90 -19.54
C GLU A 118 -10.24 -9.17 -19.39
N GLU A 119 -10.81 -9.87 -20.33
CA GLU A 119 -12.18 -10.37 -20.21
C GLU A 119 -12.33 -11.23 -18.94
N PHE A 120 -13.47 -11.15 -18.25
CA PHE A 120 -13.72 -11.80 -16.97
C PHE A 120 -13.27 -13.28 -16.87
N PRO A 121 -13.53 -14.15 -17.88
CA PRO A 121 -13.04 -15.54 -17.83
C PRO A 121 -11.51 -15.66 -17.90
N VAL A 122 -10.84 -14.73 -18.59
CA VAL A 122 -9.37 -14.69 -18.72
C VAL A 122 -8.76 -14.17 -17.42
N ASN A 123 -9.33 -13.12 -16.84
CA ASN A 123 -8.94 -12.60 -15.52
C ASN A 123 -9.01 -13.72 -14.46
N ILE A 124 -10.13 -14.46 -14.41
CA ILE A 124 -10.27 -15.63 -13.54
C ILE A 124 -9.17 -16.66 -13.77
N ALA A 125 -8.84 -16.96 -15.01
CA ALA A 125 -7.82 -17.98 -15.32
C ALA A 125 -6.42 -17.54 -14.87
N ILE A 126 -6.06 -16.27 -15.08
CA ILE A 126 -4.78 -15.68 -14.67
C ILE A 126 -4.68 -15.65 -13.14
N THR A 127 -5.70 -15.11 -12.47
CA THR A 127 -5.74 -15.02 -11.00
C THR A 127 -5.67 -16.40 -10.35
N ARG A 128 -6.44 -17.37 -10.87
CA ARG A 128 -6.39 -18.77 -10.42
C ARG A 128 -5.01 -19.39 -10.60
N GLY A 129 -4.33 -19.09 -11.70
CA GLY A 129 -2.95 -19.53 -11.93
C GLY A 129 -2.00 -19.05 -10.83
N MET A 130 -2.14 -17.80 -10.41
CA MET A 130 -1.34 -17.25 -9.30
C MET A 130 -1.73 -17.88 -7.95
N VAL A 131 -3.01 -18.13 -7.71
CA VAL A 131 -3.48 -18.85 -6.51
C VAL A 131 -2.83 -20.24 -6.43
N ALA A 132 -2.84 -21.00 -7.53
CA ALA A 132 -2.22 -22.32 -7.60
C ALA A 132 -0.69 -22.29 -7.36
N PHE A 133 -0.02 -21.17 -7.69
CA PHE A 133 1.40 -20.97 -7.41
C PHE A 133 1.65 -20.55 -5.96
N SER A 134 0.85 -19.63 -5.42
CA SER A 134 1.10 -18.92 -4.16
C SER A 134 0.62 -19.71 -2.93
N HIS A 135 -0.56 -20.32 -2.96
CA HIS A 135 -1.14 -21.04 -1.81
C HIS A 135 -0.26 -22.17 -1.28
N PRO A 136 0.42 -23.00 -2.13
CA PRO A 136 1.38 -23.99 -1.62
C PRO A 136 2.60 -23.42 -0.89
N ARG A 137 2.79 -22.08 -0.95
CA ARG A 137 3.81 -21.33 -0.23
C ARG A 137 3.27 -20.62 1.01
N GLY A 138 1.97 -20.69 1.25
CA GLY A 138 1.28 -19.96 2.31
C GLY A 138 0.97 -18.49 1.97
N VAL A 139 1.24 -18.06 0.72
CA VAL A 139 1.11 -16.68 0.27
C VAL A 139 -0.32 -16.41 -0.20
N GLY A 140 -0.95 -15.35 0.37
CA GLY A 140 -2.28 -14.92 -0.03
C GLY A 140 -2.28 -14.20 -1.38
N VAL A 141 -3.40 -14.29 -2.11
CA VAL A 141 -3.57 -13.69 -3.44
C VAL A 141 -4.71 -12.70 -3.46
N GLU A 142 -4.43 -11.51 -3.98
CA GLU A 142 -5.40 -10.46 -4.31
C GLU A 142 -5.60 -10.43 -5.83
N GLY A 143 -6.85 -10.37 -6.28
CA GLY A 143 -7.21 -10.09 -7.67
C GLY A 143 -7.77 -8.68 -7.83
N GLU A 144 -8.09 -8.29 -9.09
CA GLU A 144 -8.80 -7.05 -9.38
C GLU A 144 -9.97 -7.32 -10.32
N TYR A 145 -11.11 -6.68 -10.02
CA TYR A 145 -12.31 -6.76 -10.87
C TYR A 145 -12.93 -5.38 -11.11
N GLY A 146 -13.15 -5.10 -12.38
CA GLY A 146 -13.39 -3.76 -12.92
C GLY A 146 -12.06 -3.05 -13.18
N GLN A 147 -12.10 -1.81 -13.69
CA GLN A 147 -10.90 -1.03 -14.02
C GLN A 147 -10.97 0.33 -13.34
N LEU A 148 -9.90 0.72 -12.68
CA LEU A 148 -9.77 2.04 -12.11
C LEU A 148 -9.20 3.00 -13.15
N SER A 149 -9.79 4.20 -13.28
CA SER A 149 -9.22 5.27 -14.09
C SER A 149 -7.96 5.86 -13.43
N GLY A 150 -7.18 6.62 -14.20
CA GLY A 150 -5.96 7.28 -13.73
C GLY A 150 -4.69 6.61 -14.23
N VAL A 151 -3.57 7.06 -13.68
CA VAL A 151 -2.24 6.55 -14.05
C VAL A 151 -1.60 5.93 -12.83
N GLU A 152 -1.22 4.66 -12.94
CA GLU A 152 -0.41 3.96 -11.96
C GLU A 152 0.74 3.25 -12.67
N GLU A 153 1.95 3.74 -12.47
CA GLU A 153 3.19 3.25 -13.08
C GLU A 153 3.09 3.07 -14.61
N ASP A 154 2.93 1.82 -15.06
CA ASP A 154 2.90 1.46 -16.47
C ASP A 154 1.45 1.30 -17.02
N VAL A 155 0.42 1.52 -16.17
CA VAL A 155 -1.00 1.35 -16.51
C VAL A 155 -1.72 2.69 -16.50
N SER A 156 -2.51 2.97 -17.55
CA SER A 156 -3.31 4.19 -17.66
C SER A 156 -4.65 3.90 -18.29
N HIS A 157 -5.73 4.19 -17.54
CA HIS A 157 -7.10 4.10 -18.02
C HIS A 157 -7.79 5.46 -18.05
N GLN A 158 -8.51 5.77 -19.11
CA GLN A 158 -9.25 7.03 -19.24
C GLN A 158 -10.59 7.00 -18.49
N GLU A 159 -11.21 5.83 -18.39
CA GLU A 159 -12.54 5.65 -17.79
C GLU A 159 -12.51 4.53 -16.76
N THR A 160 -13.40 4.62 -15.77
CA THR A 160 -13.63 3.56 -14.79
C THR A 160 -14.62 2.53 -15.35
N VAL A 161 -14.25 1.26 -15.33
CA VAL A 161 -15.17 0.14 -15.53
C VAL A 161 -15.58 -0.40 -14.16
N TYR A 162 -16.81 -0.13 -13.73
CA TYR A 162 -17.28 -0.55 -12.42
C TYR A 162 -17.38 -2.07 -12.29
N ALA A 163 -17.03 -2.59 -11.13
CA ALA A 163 -17.29 -3.98 -10.80
C ALA A 163 -18.80 -4.27 -10.74
N ASP A 164 -19.22 -5.42 -11.25
CA ASP A 164 -20.58 -5.94 -11.06
C ASP A 164 -20.64 -6.71 -9.72
N PRO A 165 -21.35 -6.22 -8.70
CA PRO A 165 -21.41 -6.87 -7.40
C PRO A 165 -21.89 -8.32 -7.44
N ALA A 166 -22.78 -8.65 -8.39
CA ALA A 166 -23.32 -10.00 -8.53
C ALA A 166 -22.28 -11.03 -8.95
N ARG A 167 -21.16 -10.58 -9.53
CA ARG A 167 -20.07 -11.45 -9.99
C ARG A 167 -18.94 -11.61 -8.97
N VAL A 168 -18.94 -10.84 -7.90
CA VAL A 168 -17.88 -10.90 -6.88
C VAL A 168 -17.81 -12.27 -6.19
N PRO A 169 -18.91 -12.89 -5.76
CA PRO A 169 -18.87 -14.26 -5.23
C PRO A 169 -18.35 -15.28 -6.27
N GLU A 170 -18.81 -15.20 -7.52
CA GLU A 170 -18.33 -16.06 -8.62
C GLU A 170 -16.81 -15.93 -8.82
N PHE A 171 -16.28 -14.71 -8.73
CA PHE A 171 -14.84 -14.48 -8.86
C PHE A 171 -14.06 -15.24 -7.79
N PHE A 172 -14.43 -15.09 -6.51
CA PHE A 172 -13.78 -15.80 -5.40
C PHE A 172 -13.91 -17.32 -5.52
N GLU A 173 -15.10 -17.84 -5.81
CA GLU A 173 -15.33 -19.29 -5.94
C GLU A 173 -14.52 -19.91 -7.07
N ARG A 174 -14.34 -19.19 -8.18
CA ARG A 174 -13.64 -19.71 -9.37
C ARG A 174 -12.14 -19.50 -9.33
N THR A 175 -11.65 -18.50 -8.61
CA THR A 175 -10.21 -18.21 -8.52
C THR A 175 -9.58 -18.81 -7.28
N GLY A 176 -10.30 -18.86 -6.17
CA GLY A 176 -9.76 -19.15 -4.85
C GLY A 176 -8.97 -17.98 -4.23
N ALA A 177 -8.99 -16.79 -4.84
CA ALA A 177 -8.30 -15.60 -4.31
C ALA A 177 -8.76 -15.25 -2.88
N ASP A 178 -7.88 -14.68 -2.09
CA ASP A 178 -8.14 -14.32 -0.70
C ASP A 178 -8.70 -12.89 -0.57
N ALA A 179 -8.30 -12.01 -1.49
CA ALA A 179 -8.75 -10.64 -1.52
C ALA A 179 -9.10 -10.20 -2.95
N LEU A 180 -9.95 -9.19 -3.07
CA LEU A 180 -10.38 -8.66 -4.36
C LEU A 180 -10.52 -7.15 -4.30
N ALA A 181 -9.72 -6.47 -5.12
CA ALA A 181 -9.92 -5.06 -5.42
C ALA A 181 -11.15 -4.91 -6.33
N VAL A 182 -12.13 -4.13 -5.86
CA VAL A 182 -13.36 -3.87 -6.63
C VAL A 182 -13.37 -2.42 -7.11
N ALA A 183 -13.58 -2.22 -8.40
CA ALA A 183 -13.68 -0.87 -8.95
C ALA A 183 -15.05 -0.25 -8.60
N TYR A 184 -15.05 0.74 -7.69
CA TYR A 184 -16.25 1.45 -7.24
C TYR A 184 -16.23 2.96 -7.54
N GLY A 185 -15.30 3.41 -8.41
CA GLY A 185 -15.20 4.80 -8.88
C GLY A 185 -14.03 5.58 -8.28
N THR A 186 -13.11 4.95 -7.59
CA THR A 186 -11.81 5.52 -7.23
C THR A 186 -10.89 5.58 -8.46
N SER A 187 -9.83 6.36 -8.37
CA SER A 187 -8.83 6.46 -9.44
C SER A 187 -7.41 6.54 -8.86
N HIS A 188 -6.41 6.17 -9.67
CA HIS A 188 -5.00 6.26 -9.30
C HIS A 188 -4.44 7.67 -9.50
N GLY A 189 -3.35 7.99 -8.79
CA GLY A 189 -2.64 9.27 -8.87
C GLY A 189 -3.25 10.40 -8.02
N PRO A 190 -2.65 11.61 -8.06
CA PRO A 190 -3.05 12.72 -7.21
C PRO A 190 -4.28 13.50 -7.71
N ASN A 191 -4.70 13.31 -8.97
CA ASN A 191 -5.76 14.08 -9.62
C ASN A 191 -7.04 13.26 -9.76
N LYS A 192 -7.77 13.06 -8.67
CA LYS A 192 -9.02 12.28 -8.64
C LYS A 192 -10.29 13.12 -8.84
N GLY A 193 -10.13 14.42 -9.07
CA GLY A 193 -11.21 15.42 -9.03
C GLY A 193 -12.40 15.19 -9.95
N ALA A 194 -12.18 14.60 -11.13
CA ALA A 194 -13.28 14.29 -12.05
C ALA A 194 -14.16 13.13 -11.58
N ASN A 195 -13.60 12.19 -10.79
CA ASN A 195 -14.24 10.93 -10.45
C ASN A 195 -14.83 10.89 -9.03
N ILE A 196 -14.56 11.88 -8.17
CA ILE A 196 -15.08 11.88 -6.79
C ILE A 196 -16.62 11.84 -6.77
N ASN A 197 -17.29 12.50 -7.71
CA ASN A 197 -18.74 12.47 -7.81
C ASN A 197 -19.30 11.15 -8.38
N GLU A 198 -18.43 10.27 -8.85
CA GLU A 198 -18.76 8.96 -9.42
C GLU A 198 -18.54 7.81 -8.44
N LEU A 199 -18.09 8.11 -7.20
CA LEU A 199 -17.89 7.08 -6.17
C LEU A 199 -19.20 6.38 -5.83
N LYS A 200 -19.27 5.08 -6.14
CA LYS A 200 -20.41 4.20 -5.90
C LYS A 200 -20.10 3.21 -4.78
N THR A 201 -19.97 3.69 -3.56
CA THR A 201 -19.71 2.84 -2.37
C THR A 201 -20.76 1.74 -2.18
N THR A 202 -21.94 1.88 -2.80
CA THR A 202 -22.96 0.84 -2.88
C THR A 202 -22.47 -0.43 -3.58
N ILE A 203 -21.51 -0.33 -4.52
CA ILE A 203 -20.86 -1.51 -5.14
C ILE A 203 -20.17 -2.36 -4.06
N VAL A 204 -19.44 -1.73 -3.15
CA VAL A 204 -18.78 -2.42 -2.03
C VAL A 204 -19.82 -3.10 -1.15
N ARG A 205 -20.89 -2.37 -0.76
CA ARG A 205 -21.98 -2.90 0.07
C ARG A 205 -22.64 -4.13 -0.57
N ASP A 206 -22.99 -4.02 -1.84
CA ASP A 206 -23.73 -5.07 -2.54
C ASP A 206 -22.82 -6.28 -2.83
N SER A 207 -21.52 -6.06 -3.11
CA SER A 207 -20.51 -7.10 -3.21
C SER A 207 -20.35 -7.85 -1.88
N TYR A 208 -20.19 -7.13 -0.78
CA TYR A 208 -20.04 -7.74 0.54
C TYR A 208 -21.30 -8.51 0.95
N ALA A 209 -22.49 -7.98 0.66
CA ALA A 209 -23.75 -8.70 0.89
C ALA A 209 -23.80 -10.03 0.13
N GLY A 210 -23.40 -10.05 -1.15
CA GLY A 210 -23.30 -11.28 -1.94
C GLY A 210 -22.27 -12.27 -1.36
N MET A 211 -21.14 -11.78 -0.82
CA MET A 211 -20.17 -12.63 -0.13
C MET A 211 -20.73 -13.26 1.15
N VAL A 212 -21.51 -12.50 1.93
CA VAL A 212 -22.21 -13.00 3.14
C VAL A 212 -23.20 -14.10 2.76
N GLU A 213 -24.02 -13.90 1.71
CA GLU A 213 -24.96 -14.90 1.23
C GLU A 213 -24.27 -16.20 0.75
N ALA A 214 -23.06 -16.06 0.17
CA ALA A 214 -22.24 -17.19 -0.27
C ALA A 214 -21.38 -17.81 0.85
N GLY A 215 -21.37 -17.24 2.06
CA GLY A 215 -20.54 -17.73 3.19
C GLY A 215 -19.04 -17.46 3.02
N LEU A 216 -18.65 -16.44 2.27
CA LEU A 216 -17.26 -16.13 1.90
C LEU A 216 -16.64 -15.05 2.77
N ASN A 217 -17.43 -14.23 3.45
CA ASN A 217 -16.99 -13.00 4.12
C ASN A 217 -16.03 -13.21 5.30
N GLU A 218 -15.95 -14.41 5.87
CA GLU A 218 -15.02 -14.69 6.97
C GLU A 218 -13.58 -14.97 6.49
N THR A 219 -13.42 -15.34 5.21
CA THR A 219 -12.13 -15.78 4.66
C THR A 219 -11.74 -15.07 3.37
N ARG A 220 -12.58 -14.20 2.84
CA ARG A 220 -12.37 -13.43 1.62
C ARG A 220 -12.64 -11.95 1.89
N PHE A 221 -11.80 -11.06 1.32
CA PHE A 221 -11.75 -9.66 1.71
C PHE A 221 -11.86 -8.72 0.52
N LEU A 222 -12.63 -7.64 0.66
CA LEU A 222 -12.69 -6.58 -0.34
C LEU A 222 -11.63 -5.52 -0.08
N VAL A 223 -11.06 -5.01 -1.16
CA VAL A 223 -9.97 -4.03 -1.15
C VAL A 223 -10.37 -2.76 -1.88
N GLY A 224 -9.99 -1.61 -1.32
CA GLY A 224 -10.15 -0.29 -1.91
C GLY A 224 -8.83 0.23 -2.48
N HIS A 225 -8.68 0.19 -3.81
CA HIS A 225 -7.58 0.83 -4.54
C HIS A 225 -7.88 2.30 -4.84
N GLY A 226 -6.84 3.06 -5.21
CA GLY A 226 -6.97 4.48 -5.52
C GLY A 226 -7.54 5.32 -4.37
N SER A 227 -7.33 4.90 -3.11
CA SER A 227 -8.00 5.44 -1.93
C SER A 227 -7.23 6.53 -1.18
N SER A 228 -6.09 7.00 -1.71
CA SER A 228 -5.36 8.13 -1.10
C SER A 228 -6.25 9.36 -0.93
N THR A 229 -6.14 10.01 0.23
CA THR A 229 -6.99 11.17 0.61
C THR A 229 -6.52 12.47 -0.01
N VAL A 230 -5.24 12.55 -0.42
CA VAL A 230 -4.60 13.76 -0.96
C VAL A 230 -4.88 14.97 -0.04
N PRO A 231 -4.29 14.99 1.17
CA PRO A 231 -4.60 16.00 2.17
C PRO A 231 -4.35 17.41 1.64
N GLN A 232 -5.38 18.27 1.65
CA GLN A 232 -5.34 19.58 1.00
C GLN A 232 -4.41 20.57 1.71
N ASP A 233 -4.19 20.42 2.99
CA ASP A 233 -3.20 21.15 3.77
C ASP A 233 -1.78 20.83 3.32
N ILE A 234 -1.46 19.57 3.01
CA ILE A 234 -0.16 19.14 2.47
C ILE A 234 0.02 19.66 1.04
N VAL A 235 -1.01 19.59 0.20
CA VAL A 235 -0.99 20.16 -1.16
C VAL A 235 -0.71 21.66 -1.10
N GLN A 236 -1.39 22.39 -0.21
CA GLN A 236 -1.14 23.82 -0.01
C GLN A 236 0.28 24.09 0.51
N GLU A 237 0.76 23.30 1.48
CA GLU A 237 2.14 23.38 1.99
C GLU A 237 3.17 23.24 0.85
N ILE A 238 3.00 22.25 -0.04
CA ILE A 238 3.88 22.05 -1.21
C ILE A 238 3.86 23.27 -2.12
N ASN A 239 2.68 23.83 -2.42
CA ASN A 239 2.54 24.98 -3.30
C ASN A 239 3.16 26.26 -2.68
N ASP A 240 2.97 26.49 -1.38
CA ASP A 240 3.58 27.61 -0.63
C ASP A 240 5.12 27.49 -0.53
N LEU A 241 5.63 26.28 -0.72
CA LEU A 241 7.06 25.95 -0.75
C LEU A 241 7.64 25.89 -2.19
N GLY A 242 6.95 26.45 -3.16
CA GLY A 242 7.40 26.57 -4.54
C GLY A 242 7.06 25.38 -5.43
N GLY A 243 6.22 24.47 -4.99
CA GLY A 243 5.60 23.46 -5.85
C GLY A 243 4.45 24.04 -6.69
N ASN A 244 3.90 23.23 -7.57
CA ASN A 244 2.77 23.62 -8.44
C ASN A 244 1.83 22.45 -8.68
N LEU A 245 1.20 21.96 -7.61
CA LEU A 245 0.21 20.90 -7.71
C LEU A 245 -1.16 21.48 -8.04
N GLN A 246 -1.57 21.33 -9.30
CA GLN A 246 -2.86 21.79 -9.78
C GLN A 246 -3.90 20.68 -9.73
N ASN A 247 -5.11 20.99 -9.23
CA ASN A 247 -6.24 20.05 -9.16
C ASN A 247 -5.97 18.75 -8.39
N ALA A 248 -4.95 18.72 -7.53
CA ALA A 248 -4.66 17.57 -6.69
C ALA A 248 -5.81 17.38 -5.69
N GLN A 249 -6.53 16.28 -5.80
CA GLN A 249 -7.68 15.95 -4.97
C GLN A 249 -7.82 14.43 -4.84
N GLY A 250 -8.00 13.94 -3.62
CA GLY A 250 -8.13 12.53 -3.30
C GLY A 250 -9.57 12.10 -3.00
N VAL A 251 -9.71 10.90 -2.49
CA VAL A 251 -10.99 10.37 -2.00
C VAL A 251 -11.33 11.04 -0.66
N PRO A 252 -12.53 11.60 -0.50
CA PRO A 252 -12.95 12.11 0.81
C PRO A 252 -12.90 11.02 1.88
N LEU A 253 -12.31 11.33 3.03
CA LEU A 253 -12.12 10.37 4.12
C LEU A 253 -13.44 9.72 4.55
N GLU A 254 -14.54 10.49 4.58
CA GLU A 254 -15.87 9.98 4.90
C GLU A 254 -16.36 8.91 3.92
N LYS A 255 -15.94 8.99 2.64
CA LYS A 255 -16.27 7.98 1.64
C LYS A 255 -15.45 6.70 1.83
N ILE A 256 -14.21 6.82 2.27
CA ILE A 256 -13.38 5.66 2.66
C ILE A 256 -14.01 4.97 3.86
N LYS A 257 -14.39 5.74 4.90
CA LYS A 257 -15.06 5.21 6.11
C LYS A 257 -16.41 4.56 5.78
N GLU A 258 -17.18 5.14 4.85
CA GLU A 258 -18.40 4.53 4.33
C GLU A 258 -18.09 3.17 3.67
N GLY A 259 -17.06 3.10 2.81
CA GLY A 259 -16.60 1.85 2.19
C GLY A 259 -16.16 0.81 3.22
N ILE A 260 -15.43 1.21 4.27
CA ILE A 260 -15.04 0.33 5.38
C ILE A 260 -16.29 -0.22 6.10
N SER A 261 -17.28 0.64 6.37
CA SER A 261 -18.54 0.21 6.99
C SER A 261 -19.35 -0.76 6.13
N PHE A 262 -19.13 -0.72 4.79
CA PHE A 262 -19.77 -1.59 3.81
C PHE A 262 -18.99 -2.88 3.51
N GLY A 263 -17.75 -3.03 3.99
CA GLY A 263 -17.03 -4.30 3.86
C GLY A 263 -15.62 -4.21 3.27
N LEU A 264 -15.06 -3.01 3.01
CA LEU A 264 -13.63 -2.92 2.69
C LEU A 264 -12.80 -3.32 3.92
N ARG A 265 -11.76 -4.14 3.69
CA ARG A 265 -10.84 -4.63 4.74
C ARG A 265 -9.38 -4.27 4.50
N LYS A 266 -9.05 -3.74 3.33
CA LYS A 266 -7.74 -3.21 2.98
C LYS A 266 -7.92 -1.89 2.22
N ILE A 267 -7.15 -0.86 2.57
CA ILE A 267 -7.19 0.47 1.96
C ILE A 267 -5.80 0.85 1.47
N ASN A 268 -5.62 0.98 0.15
CA ASN A 268 -4.33 1.32 -0.45
C ASN A 268 -4.03 2.81 -0.34
N ILE A 269 -2.86 3.14 0.20
CA ILE A 269 -2.34 4.50 0.41
C ILE A 269 -0.92 4.60 -0.14
N ASP A 270 -0.75 5.40 -1.19
CA ASP A 270 0.56 5.76 -1.77
C ASP A 270 0.74 7.29 -1.88
N THR A 271 -0.15 7.96 -2.60
CA THR A 271 -0.03 9.39 -2.92
C THR A 271 0.13 10.26 -1.66
N ASP A 272 -0.57 9.94 -0.58
CA ASP A 272 -0.51 10.70 0.68
C ASP A 272 0.91 10.68 1.28
N LEU A 273 1.56 9.51 1.24
CA LEU A 273 2.94 9.37 1.72
C LEU A 273 3.92 10.15 0.84
N ARG A 274 3.76 10.07 -0.49
CA ARG A 274 4.58 10.83 -1.45
C ARG A 274 4.46 12.33 -1.25
N LEU A 275 3.23 12.84 -1.04
CA LEU A 275 2.98 14.25 -0.74
C LEU A 275 3.66 14.67 0.57
N GLY A 276 3.53 13.87 1.63
CA GLY A 276 4.18 14.14 2.92
C GLY A 276 5.70 14.23 2.80
N ILE A 277 6.33 13.31 2.04
CA ILE A 277 7.77 13.32 1.78
C ILE A 277 8.17 14.59 1.01
N THR A 278 7.41 14.93 -0.04
CA THR A 278 7.69 16.11 -0.88
C THR A 278 7.56 17.42 -0.10
N ALA A 279 6.50 17.58 0.68
CA ALA A 279 6.32 18.76 1.54
C ALA A 279 7.48 18.91 2.53
N THR A 280 7.84 17.81 3.20
CA THR A 280 8.95 17.77 4.15
C THR A 280 10.28 18.15 3.49
N SER A 281 10.56 17.60 2.31
CA SER A 281 11.80 17.88 1.57
C SER A 281 11.88 19.34 1.13
N ARG A 282 10.79 19.89 0.58
CA ARG A 282 10.74 21.32 0.17
C ARG A 282 10.90 22.24 1.38
N LYS A 283 10.23 21.94 2.49
CA LYS A 283 10.36 22.70 3.74
C LYS A 283 11.79 22.65 4.28
N PHE A 284 12.40 21.47 4.31
CA PHE A 284 13.78 21.29 4.76
C PHE A 284 14.75 22.16 3.98
N PHE A 285 14.66 22.20 2.65
CA PHE A 285 15.53 23.04 1.82
C PHE A 285 15.26 24.54 1.97
N LYS A 286 14.03 24.94 2.26
CA LYS A 286 13.70 26.32 2.57
C LYS A 286 14.32 26.76 3.90
N ASP A 287 14.23 25.92 4.92
CA ASP A 287 14.73 26.21 6.26
C ASP A 287 16.27 26.05 6.36
N ASN A 288 16.87 25.22 5.49
CA ASN A 288 18.29 24.90 5.43
C ASN A 288 18.86 25.11 4.00
N PRO A 289 18.96 26.36 3.51
CA PRO A 289 19.40 26.60 2.13
C PRO A 289 20.80 26.05 1.80
N ALA A 290 21.70 26.00 2.79
CA ALA A 290 23.05 25.47 2.61
C ALA A 290 23.04 23.95 2.34
N ALA A 291 22.07 23.21 2.87
CA ALA A 291 21.95 21.78 2.64
C ALA A 291 21.78 21.43 1.15
N GLY A 292 21.04 22.25 0.41
CA GLY A 292 20.86 22.09 -1.05
C GLY A 292 22.11 22.40 -1.89
N GLN A 293 23.21 22.81 -1.27
CA GLN A 293 24.53 23.01 -1.92
C GLN A 293 25.50 21.88 -1.60
N THR A 294 25.12 20.97 -0.72
CA THR A 294 25.95 19.83 -0.33
C THR A 294 25.95 18.76 -1.44
N LYS A 295 27.03 17.96 -1.49
CA LYS A 295 27.10 16.87 -2.47
C LYS A 295 25.98 15.84 -2.27
N ALA A 296 25.60 15.61 -1.02
CA ALA A 296 24.56 14.63 -0.68
C ALA A 296 23.15 15.04 -1.14
N LEU A 297 22.83 16.33 -1.21
CA LEU A 297 21.44 16.82 -1.38
C LEU A 297 21.23 17.75 -2.59
N ALA A 298 22.30 18.16 -3.29
CA ALA A 298 22.19 19.11 -4.41
C ALA A 298 21.33 18.56 -5.56
N GLY A 299 21.42 17.26 -5.85
CA GLY A 299 20.59 16.59 -6.86
C GLY A 299 19.10 16.67 -6.53
N ALA A 300 18.73 16.31 -5.29
CA ALA A 300 17.35 16.36 -4.82
C ALA A 300 16.79 17.79 -4.89
N LYS A 301 17.56 18.78 -4.39
CA LYS A 301 17.16 20.19 -4.45
C LYS A 301 16.93 20.68 -5.87
N LYS A 302 17.84 20.33 -6.79
CA LYS A 302 17.73 20.70 -8.21
C LYS A 302 16.44 20.15 -8.84
N VAL A 303 16.15 18.87 -8.66
CA VAL A 303 14.93 18.26 -9.23
C VAL A 303 13.67 18.94 -8.68
N LEU A 304 13.61 19.19 -7.37
CA LEU A 304 12.47 19.89 -6.75
C LEU A 304 12.31 21.34 -7.24
N ASP A 305 13.40 22.03 -7.61
CA ASP A 305 13.34 23.39 -8.16
C ASP A 305 12.90 23.42 -9.64
N GLU A 306 13.27 22.41 -10.41
CA GLU A 306 13.00 22.32 -11.86
C GLU A 306 11.65 21.65 -12.18
N GLN A 307 11.23 20.68 -11.34
CA GLN A 307 9.98 19.94 -11.51
C GLN A 307 9.01 20.30 -10.38
N LEU A 308 8.20 21.32 -10.61
CA LEU A 308 7.38 21.90 -9.54
C LEU A 308 6.21 21.02 -9.12
N ASP A 309 5.79 20.10 -9.97
CA ASP A 309 4.67 19.16 -9.77
C ASP A 309 5.13 17.74 -9.37
N VAL A 310 6.44 17.52 -9.22
CA VAL A 310 6.97 16.22 -8.81
C VAL A 310 6.55 15.89 -7.37
N ILE A 311 6.00 14.69 -7.21
CA ILE A 311 5.65 14.11 -5.89
C ILE A 311 6.29 12.75 -5.67
N ASP A 312 6.77 12.08 -6.73
CA ASP A 312 7.42 10.78 -6.58
C ASP A 312 8.84 10.95 -6.01
N PRO A 313 9.09 10.50 -4.77
CA PRO A 313 10.39 10.66 -4.13
C PRO A 313 11.51 9.88 -4.84
N ARG A 314 11.19 8.84 -5.60
CA ARG A 314 12.17 8.11 -6.42
C ARG A 314 12.86 9.01 -7.43
N THR A 315 12.14 10.03 -7.93
CA THR A 315 12.64 10.96 -8.94
C THR A 315 13.74 11.89 -8.40
N TYR A 316 13.60 12.34 -7.15
CA TYR A 316 14.54 13.33 -6.59
C TYR A 316 15.42 12.78 -5.46
N LEU A 317 14.94 11.83 -4.67
CA LEU A 317 15.77 11.19 -3.64
C LEU A 317 16.60 10.03 -4.21
N GLY A 318 16.19 9.43 -5.32
CA GLY A 318 16.95 8.35 -5.96
C GLY A 318 18.33 8.75 -6.49
N GLU A 319 18.58 10.06 -6.69
CA GLU A 319 19.90 10.58 -7.03
C GLU A 319 20.78 10.88 -5.81
N VAL A 320 20.22 10.74 -4.60
CA VAL A 320 20.93 10.99 -3.35
C VAL A 320 21.46 9.67 -2.80
N GLU A 321 22.73 9.42 -2.94
CA GLU A 321 23.39 8.33 -2.23
C GLU A 321 23.68 8.75 -0.77
N PRO A 322 23.47 7.90 0.21
CA PRO A 322 23.10 6.49 0.22
C PRO A 322 21.63 6.29 0.61
N PHE A 323 20.78 6.10 -0.37
CA PHE A 323 19.37 5.78 -0.12
C PHE A 323 19.14 4.28 0.07
N ASP A 324 20.18 3.50 -0.12
CA ASP A 324 20.22 2.07 0.08
C ASP A 324 20.63 1.77 1.52
N ILE A 325 19.76 1.06 2.25
CA ILE A 325 20.05 0.55 3.60
C ILE A 325 21.35 -0.28 3.68
N LEU A 326 21.77 -0.86 2.55
CA LEU A 326 22.96 -1.72 2.47
C LEU A 326 24.26 -0.94 2.39
N ARG A 327 24.21 0.39 2.22
CA ARG A 327 25.38 1.24 2.11
C ARG A 327 25.56 2.08 3.37
N GLU A 328 26.81 2.13 3.86
CA GLU A 328 27.18 3.13 4.85
C GLU A 328 27.07 4.54 4.24
N PRO A 329 26.67 5.53 5.04
CA PRO A 329 26.67 6.93 4.57
C PRO A 329 28.02 7.29 3.99
N PRO A 330 28.08 7.95 2.80
CA PRO A 330 29.35 8.38 2.25
C PRO A 330 30.04 9.37 3.18
N GLU A 331 31.36 9.33 3.28
CA GLU A 331 32.16 10.35 3.95
C GLU A 331 32.21 11.64 3.10
N GLU A 332 31.07 12.28 2.90
CA GLU A 332 30.91 13.45 2.01
C GLU A 332 30.21 14.62 2.70
N SER A 333 30.29 15.81 2.10
CA SER A 333 29.58 16.97 2.66
C SER A 333 28.05 16.78 2.55
N GLY A 334 27.35 17.07 3.65
CA GLY A 334 25.89 17.02 3.72
C GLY A 334 25.32 15.71 4.27
N VAL A 335 26.15 14.82 4.80
CA VAL A 335 25.66 13.58 5.39
C VAL A 335 24.77 13.83 6.60
N GLN A 336 25.15 14.80 7.47
CA GLN A 336 24.31 15.15 8.62
C GLN A 336 22.98 15.74 8.17
N GLU A 337 22.99 16.65 7.19
CA GLU A 337 21.78 17.24 6.63
C GLU A 337 20.88 16.18 5.95
N PHE A 338 21.49 15.17 5.32
CA PHE A 338 20.75 14.03 4.80
C PHE A 338 20.08 13.22 5.93
N ILE A 339 20.80 12.91 7.01
CA ILE A 339 20.25 12.20 8.17
C ILE A 339 19.11 13.00 8.80
N ASP A 340 19.28 14.32 8.94
CA ASP A 340 18.24 15.19 9.48
C ASP A 340 16.99 15.21 8.60
N LEU A 341 17.15 15.28 7.27
CA LEU A 341 16.04 15.19 6.33
C LEU A 341 15.31 13.85 6.46
N MET A 342 16.05 12.74 6.52
CA MET A 342 15.45 11.41 6.67
C MET A 342 14.69 11.27 8.00
N ALA A 343 15.20 11.84 9.08
CA ALA A 343 14.50 11.85 10.37
C ALA A 343 13.18 12.62 10.32
N LEU A 344 13.14 13.76 9.63
CA LEU A 344 11.91 14.54 9.42
C LEU A 344 10.91 13.81 8.52
N ILE A 345 11.38 13.17 7.46
CA ILE A 345 10.53 12.33 6.58
C ILE A 345 9.91 11.17 7.37
N LYS A 346 10.72 10.45 8.16
CA LYS A 346 10.23 9.37 9.02
C LYS A 346 9.11 9.83 9.94
N GLU A 347 9.31 10.95 10.62
CA GLU A 347 8.33 11.51 11.56
C GLU A 347 7.04 11.95 10.83
N ARG A 348 7.15 12.61 9.66
CA ARG A 348 5.99 13.01 8.86
C ARG A 348 5.13 11.82 8.43
N ILE A 349 5.79 10.75 7.98
CA ILE A 349 5.10 9.50 7.60
C ILE A 349 4.44 8.87 8.83
N ALA A 350 5.17 8.78 9.96
CA ALA A 350 4.64 8.18 11.17
C ALA A 350 3.36 8.88 11.66
N GLN A 351 3.35 10.21 11.68
CA GLN A 351 2.17 11.00 12.06
C GLN A 351 0.99 10.75 11.12
N HIS A 352 1.24 10.67 9.81
CA HIS A 352 0.17 10.45 8.85
C HIS A 352 -0.39 9.02 8.91
N VAL A 353 0.47 8.03 9.07
CA VAL A 353 0.06 6.62 9.25
C VAL A 353 -0.74 6.45 10.53
N GLU A 354 -0.27 7.02 11.67
CA GLU A 354 -1.01 7.03 12.93
C GLU A 354 -2.41 7.64 12.77
N PHE A 355 -2.52 8.76 12.06
CA PHE A 355 -3.80 9.37 11.74
C PHE A 355 -4.70 8.41 10.95
N LEU A 356 -4.18 7.83 9.84
CA LEU A 356 -4.96 6.97 8.96
C LEU A 356 -5.44 5.67 9.65
N VAL A 357 -4.60 5.02 10.46
CA VAL A 357 -5.03 3.79 11.15
C VAL A 357 -6.13 4.07 12.19
N ASN A 358 -6.14 5.25 12.80
CA ASN A 358 -7.25 5.69 13.65
C ASN A 358 -8.54 5.90 12.82
N GLU A 359 -8.45 6.58 11.68
CA GLU A 359 -9.60 6.84 10.81
C GLU A 359 -10.15 5.58 10.13
N PHE A 360 -9.29 4.59 9.87
CA PHE A 360 -9.67 3.30 9.30
C PHE A 360 -10.17 2.30 10.36
N GLY A 361 -10.19 2.67 11.63
CA GLY A 361 -10.63 1.82 12.73
C GLY A 361 -9.70 0.65 13.06
N SER A 362 -8.48 0.64 12.51
CA SER A 362 -7.49 -0.41 12.77
C SER A 362 -6.56 -0.12 13.93
N ALA A 363 -6.64 1.06 14.54
CA ALA A 363 -5.91 1.36 15.76
C ALA A 363 -6.39 0.48 16.93
N GLY A 364 -5.44 -0.09 17.67
CA GLY A 364 -5.72 -0.93 18.86
C GLY A 364 -6.12 -2.38 18.55
N ILE A 365 -6.08 -2.84 17.29
CA ILE A 365 -6.47 -4.22 16.93
C ILE A 365 -5.30 -5.12 16.54
N ALA A 366 -4.04 -4.70 16.78
CA ALA A 366 -2.87 -5.54 16.47
C ALA A 366 -2.94 -6.91 17.14
N ASP A 367 -3.39 -6.96 18.39
CA ASP A 367 -3.53 -8.20 19.16
C ASP A 367 -4.67 -9.13 18.67
N MET A 368 -5.48 -8.66 17.70
CA MET A 368 -6.53 -9.47 17.06
C MET A 368 -6.00 -10.27 15.87
N VAL A 369 -4.81 -9.94 15.37
CA VAL A 369 -4.19 -10.73 14.30
C VAL A 369 -3.84 -12.11 14.85
N ALA A 370 -4.36 -13.14 14.21
CA ALA A 370 -4.12 -14.51 14.60
C ALA A 370 -2.60 -14.81 14.60
N ASP A 371 -2.15 -15.51 15.60
CA ASP A 371 -0.78 -16.04 15.68
C ASP A 371 -0.62 -17.21 14.69
N THR A 372 -0.69 -16.84 13.41
CA THR A 372 -0.68 -17.75 12.26
C THR A 372 0.60 -17.47 11.46
N THR A 373 1.39 -18.50 11.27
CA THR A 373 2.60 -18.43 10.44
C THR A 373 2.31 -18.71 8.97
N MET A 374 3.27 -18.43 8.09
CA MET A 374 3.18 -18.82 6.68
C MET A 374 3.09 -20.35 6.51
N ALA A 375 3.68 -21.12 7.42
CA ALA A 375 3.57 -22.58 7.43
C ALA A 375 2.17 -23.05 7.80
N ASP A 376 1.51 -22.39 8.74
CA ASP A 376 0.13 -22.68 9.11
C ASP A 376 -0.82 -22.33 7.94
N MET A 377 -0.61 -21.19 7.28
CA MET A 377 -1.37 -20.83 6.10
C MET A 377 -1.23 -21.82 4.97
N LYS A 378 -0.01 -22.31 4.73
CA LYS A 378 0.18 -23.40 3.75
C LYS A 378 -0.67 -24.63 4.11
N ALA A 379 -0.70 -25.05 5.36
CA ALA A 379 -1.53 -26.18 5.79
C ALA A 379 -3.03 -25.89 5.63
N VAL A 380 -3.47 -24.64 5.86
CA VAL A 380 -4.86 -24.23 5.63
C VAL A 380 -5.22 -24.33 4.16
N TYR A 381 -4.35 -23.84 3.26
CA TYR A 381 -4.59 -23.91 1.83
C TYR A 381 -4.59 -25.36 1.30
N GLU A 382 -3.64 -26.21 1.75
CA GLU A 382 -3.61 -27.63 1.37
C GLU A 382 -4.88 -28.40 1.77
N GLN A 383 -5.55 -27.98 2.87
CA GLN A 383 -6.80 -28.62 3.32
C GLN A 383 -8.03 -28.12 2.58
N ASN A 384 -8.01 -26.88 2.11
CA ASN A 384 -9.14 -26.19 1.51
C ASN A 384 -9.00 -26.02 -0.01
N ASP A 385 -7.92 -26.54 -0.60
CA ASP A 385 -7.72 -26.45 -2.05
C ASP A 385 -8.74 -27.34 -2.77
N PRO A 386 -9.66 -26.76 -3.55
CA PRO A 386 -10.67 -27.51 -4.28
C PRO A 386 -10.12 -28.12 -5.59
N TRP A 387 -8.80 -28.02 -5.88
CA TRP A 387 -8.20 -28.41 -7.17
C TRP A 387 -7.10 -29.46 -7.06
#